data_8b0304483609f102259173b283f1932b
#
_entry.id   8b0304483609f102259173b283f1932b
#
_cell.length_a   1.000
_cell.length_b   1.000
_cell.length_c   1.000
_cell.angle_alpha   90.00
_cell.angle_beta   90.00
_cell.angle_gamma   90.00
#
_symmetry.space_group_name_H-M   'P 1'
#
loop_
_entity.id
_entity.type
_entity.pdbx_description
1 polymer ?
#
loop_
_entity_poly.entity_id
_entity_poly.type
_entity_poly.pdbx_seq_one_letter_code
_entity_poly.pdbx_strand_id
1 'polypeptide(L)'
;SSLIVLCRSLSQLETALACMDGQLTATVHAGKEETPIVRDLLPLMMRKAGRVLFNGFPTGVEVSPAQQHGGPFPASSDSRATSVGTAAMERFMRPVAFQHFPDELLPDALKKENPLGITRLVDNRFTGE
;
A
#
# COMPACT_ATOMS: atom_id res chain seq x y z
N SER A 1 6.27 -8.42 -24.40
CA SER A 1 7.58 -7.88 -24.78
C SER A 1 8.39 -7.63 -23.52
N SER A 2 9.71 -7.83 -23.58
CA SER A 2 10.64 -7.56 -22.49
C SER A 2 11.71 -6.58 -22.98
N LEU A 3 12.20 -5.73 -22.10
CA LEU A 3 13.28 -4.80 -22.34
C LEU A 3 14.39 -5.08 -21.32
N ILE A 4 15.62 -5.19 -21.80
CA ILE A 4 16.82 -5.32 -20.97
C ILE A 4 17.62 -4.02 -21.12
N VAL A 5 17.92 -3.39 -19.99
CA VAL A 5 18.74 -2.16 -19.93
C VAL A 5 20.01 -2.46 -19.15
N LEU A 6 21.16 -2.31 -19.78
CA LEU A 6 22.45 -2.47 -19.13
C LEU A 6 22.95 -1.11 -18.64
N CYS A 7 22.99 -0.94 -17.32
CA CYS A 7 23.51 0.25 -16.67
C CYS A 7 24.96 0.05 -16.23
N ARG A 8 25.82 1.03 -16.51
CA ARG A 8 27.25 0.99 -16.15
C ARG A 8 27.54 1.67 -14.80
N SER A 9 26.54 2.34 -14.25
CA SER A 9 26.65 3.03 -12.95
C SER A 9 25.29 3.08 -12.26
N LEU A 10 25.31 3.31 -10.95
CA LEU A 10 24.11 3.51 -10.13
C LEU A 10 23.29 4.70 -10.67
N SER A 11 23.93 5.79 -11.02
CA SER A 11 23.26 6.98 -11.57
C SER A 11 22.49 6.70 -12.86
N GLN A 12 23.04 5.84 -13.75
CA GLN A 12 22.29 5.39 -14.93
C GLN A 12 21.07 4.53 -14.56
N LEU A 13 21.23 3.64 -13.59
CA LEU A 13 20.11 2.83 -13.09
C LEU A 13 19.01 3.70 -12.47
N GLU A 14 19.38 4.67 -11.65
CA GLU A 14 18.43 5.63 -11.06
C GLU A 14 17.68 6.41 -12.13
N THR A 15 18.40 6.88 -13.16
CA THR A 15 17.80 7.58 -14.29
C THR A 15 16.82 6.67 -15.05
N ALA A 16 17.21 5.43 -15.33
CA ALA A 16 16.36 4.47 -16.03
C ALA A 16 15.08 4.18 -15.21
N LEU A 17 15.21 3.93 -13.91
CA LEU A 17 14.08 3.72 -13.02
C LEU A 17 13.19 4.97 -12.91
N ALA A 18 13.77 6.15 -12.87
CA ALA A 18 13.02 7.40 -12.80
C ALA A 18 12.15 7.64 -14.05
N CYS A 19 12.60 7.20 -15.22
CA CYS A 19 11.85 7.29 -16.48
C CYS A 19 10.69 6.29 -16.58
N MET A 20 10.65 5.25 -15.74
CA MET A 20 9.56 4.28 -15.76
C MET A 20 8.29 4.89 -15.19
N ASP A 21 7.16 4.52 -15.76
CA ASP A 21 5.84 4.79 -15.18
C ASP A 21 5.59 3.94 -13.94
N GLY A 22 4.43 4.11 -13.29
CA GLY A 22 4.01 3.30 -12.15
C GLY A 22 3.86 1.82 -12.50
N GLN A 23 4.34 0.95 -11.63
CA GLN A 23 4.35 -0.51 -11.79
C GLN A 23 3.61 -1.19 -10.64
N LEU A 24 3.09 -2.40 -10.87
CA LEU A 24 2.52 -3.22 -9.80
C LEU A 24 3.63 -3.73 -8.86
N THR A 25 4.75 -4.15 -9.43
CA THR A 25 5.86 -4.73 -8.66
C THR A 25 7.21 -4.22 -9.15
N ALA A 26 8.14 -4.11 -8.23
CA ALA A 26 9.57 -3.95 -8.51
C ALA A 26 10.34 -4.98 -7.70
N THR A 27 11.26 -5.70 -8.33
CA THR A 27 12.14 -6.65 -7.64
C THR A 27 13.58 -6.21 -7.80
N VAL A 28 14.34 -6.26 -6.73
CA VAL A 28 15.80 -6.13 -6.76
C VAL A 28 16.44 -7.48 -6.39
N HIS A 29 17.39 -7.90 -7.19
CA HIS A 29 18.25 -9.04 -6.90
C HIS A 29 19.65 -8.51 -6.60
N ALA A 30 20.16 -8.82 -5.40
CA ALA A 30 21.44 -8.30 -4.93
C ALA A 30 22.11 -9.24 -3.93
N GLY A 31 23.43 -9.20 -3.89
CA GLY A 31 24.24 -9.86 -2.87
C GLY A 31 24.26 -9.05 -1.55
N LYS A 32 24.83 -9.65 -0.51
CA LYS A 32 24.92 -8.99 0.81
C LYS A 32 25.74 -7.70 0.80
N GLU A 33 26.79 -7.68 0.03
CA GLU A 33 27.70 -6.55 -0.15
C GLU A 33 27.05 -5.38 -0.89
N GLU A 34 25.98 -5.63 -1.65
CA GLU A 34 25.25 -4.61 -2.40
C GLU A 34 24.11 -3.97 -1.60
N THR A 35 23.90 -4.41 -0.35
CA THR A 35 22.84 -3.87 0.53
C THR A 35 22.83 -2.33 0.65
N PRO A 36 23.98 -1.64 0.74
CA PRO A 36 23.98 -0.16 0.74
C PRO A 36 23.37 0.43 -0.53
N ILE A 37 23.72 -0.12 -1.69
CA ILE A 37 23.19 0.32 -2.99
C ILE A 37 21.66 0.11 -3.05
N VAL A 38 21.19 -1.04 -2.58
CA VAL A 38 19.75 -1.33 -2.54
C VAL A 38 19.02 -0.36 -1.62
N ARG A 39 19.62 0.00 -0.47
CA ARG A 39 19.06 0.99 0.45
C ARG A 39 18.87 2.36 -0.22
N ASP A 40 19.84 2.78 -1.00
CA ASP A 40 19.80 4.07 -1.71
C ASP A 40 18.75 4.06 -2.83
N LEU A 41 18.53 2.92 -3.50
CA LEU A 41 17.51 2.75 -4.52
C LEU A 41 16.08 2.60 -3.97
N LEU A 42 15.94 2.13 -2.72
CA LEU A 42 14.64 1.78 -2.15
C LEU A 42 13.61 2.93 -2.21
N PRO A 43 13.93 4.19 -1.88
CA PRO A 43 12.97 5.28 -1.99
C PRO A 43 12.44 5.50 -3.41
N LEU A 44 13.27 5.27 -4.42
CA LEU A 44 12.86 5.36 -5.82
C LEU A 44 11.94 4.20 -6.19
N MET A 45 12.28 2.97 -5.82
CA MET A 45 11.44 1.79 -6.06
C MET A 45 10.06 1.95 -5.41
N MET A 46 9.98 2.46 -4.17
CA MET A 46 8.74 2.72 -3.46
C MET A 46 7.85 3.75 -4.18
N ARG A 47 8.44 4.73 -4.85
CA ARG A 47 7.67 5.70 -5.65
C ARG A 47 7.16 5.11 -6.96
N LYS A 48 7.78 4.04 -7.44
CA LYS A 48 7.47 3.45 -8.76
C LYS A 48 6.63 2.18 -8.69
N ALA A 49 6.56 1.50 -7.55
CA ALA A 49 5.86 0.22 -7.45
C ALA A 49 4.99 0.13 -6.20
N GLY A 50 3.86 -0.57 -6.33
CA GLY A 50 2.97 -0.86 -5.22
C GLY A 50 3.49 -1.98 -4.32
N ARG A 51 4.35 -2.87 -4.83
CA ARG A 51 4.99 -3.95 -4.09
C ARG A 51 6.45 -4.06 -4.46
N VAL A 52 7.33 -3.99 -3.47
CA VAL A 52 8.78 -4.10 -3.64
C VAL A 52 9.26 -5.44 -3.08
N LEU A 53 10.05 -6.17 -3.86
CA LEU A 53 10.57 -7.48 -3.50
C LEU A 53 12.10 -7.48 -3.48
N PHE A 54 12.67 -8.31 -2.63
CA PHE A 54 14.11 -8.56 -2.56
C PHE A 54 14.40 -10.04 -2.82
N ASN A 55 15.25 -10.31 -3.80
CA ASN A 55 15.69 -11.66 -4.19
C ASN A 55 14.54 -12.66 -4.40
N GLY A 56 13.41 -12.19 -4.91
CA GLY A 56 12.22 -13.01 -5.16
C GLY A 56 11.52 -12.64 -6.45
N PHE A 57 10.59 -13.47 -6.88
CA PHE A 57 9.75 -13.21 -8.03
C PHE A 57 8.34 -12.82 -7.57
N PRO A 58 7.66 -11.91 -8.28
CA PRO A 58 6.31 -11.49 -7.95
C PRO A 58 5.30 -12.61 -8.29
N THR A 59 5.21 -13.59 -7.41
CA THR A 59 4.22 -14.66 -7.50
C THR A 59 2.89 -14.23 -6.89
N GLY A 60 1.92 -15.16 -6.85
CA GLY A 60 0.67 -14.98 -6.10
C GLY A 60 0.95 -14.57 -4.66
N VAL A 61 -0.01 -13.90 -4.06
CA VAL A 61 0.09 -13.36 -2.70
C VAL A 61 -0.93 -14.02 -1.80
N GLU A 62 -0.54 -14.24 -0.57
CA GLU A 62 -1.41 -14.75 0.47
C GLU A 62 -2.42 -13.67 0.90
N VAL A 63 -3.66 -14.05 1.15
CA VAL A 63 -4.68 -13.09 1.60
C VAL A 63 -4.38 -12.67 3.03
N SER A 64 -4.08 -11.40 3.21
CA SER A 64 -3.78 -10.81 4.52
C SER A 64 -4.19 -9.34 4.56
N PRO A 65 -4.34 -8.74 5.76
CA PRO A 65 -4.61 -7.31 5.90
C PRO A 65 -3.52 -6.42 5.29
N ALA A 66 -2.27 -6.87 5.27
CA ALA A 66 -1.13 -6.13 4.73
C ALA A 66 -0.93 -6.34 3.22
N GLN A 67 -1.78 -7.14 2.59
CA GLN A 67 -1.63 -7.44 1.18
C GLN A 67 -1.89 -6.21 0.32
N GLN A 68 -0.96 -5.94 -0.61
CA GLN A 68 -1.07 -4.87 -1.58
C GLN A 68 -0.94 -5.40 -3.01
N HIS A 69 -1.96 -5.18 -3.83
CA HIS A 69 -1.94 -5.40 -5.27
C HIS A 69 -2.53 -4.17 -5.96
N GLY A 70 -1.68 -3.22 -6.19
CA GLY A 70 -1.95 -1.91 -6.77
C GLY A 70 -0.62 -1.24 -7.05
N GLY A 71 -0.62 0.06 -7.24
CA GLY A 71 0.60 0.83 -7.46
C GLY A 71 0.29 2.23 -7.97
N PRO A 72 1.33 3.05 -8.20
CA PRO A 72 1.16 4.36 -8.80
C PRO A 72 0.58 4.26 -10.21
N PHE A 73 -0.09 5.31 -10.67
CA PHE A 73 -0.58 5.37 -12.05
C PHE A 73 0.60 5.17 -13.06
N PRO A 74 0.44 4.40 -14.13
CA PRO A 74 -0.78 3.77 -14.64
C PRO A 74 -1.03 2.33 -14.11
N ALA A 75 -0.24 1.82 -13.16
CA ALA A 75 -0.43 0.48 -12.61
C ALA A 75 -1.79 0.31 -11.92
N SER A 76 -2.31 1.39 -11.33
CA SER A 76 -3.64 1.46 -10.74
C SER A 76 -4.27 2.82 -11.01
N SER A 77 -5.58 2.87 -11.18
CA SER A 77 -6.36 4.11 -11.28
C SER A 77 -6.57 4.80 -9.91
N ASP A 78 -6.51 4.04 -8.83
CA ASP A 78 -6.49 4.54 -7.45
C ASP A 78 -5.32 3.92 -6.70
N SER A 79 -4.28 4.70 -6.49
CA SER A 79 -3.05 4.28 -5.81
C SER A 79 -3.21 4.01 -4.31
N ARG A 80 -4.35 4.40 -3.72
CA ARG A 80 -4.66 4.20 -2.29
C ARG A 80 -5.35 2.86 -2.03
N ALA A 81 -5.85 2.21 -3.08
CA ALA A 81 -6.59 0.98 -2.98
C ALA A 81 -5.76 -0.23 -3.41
N THR A 82 -6.06 -1.37 -2.83
CA THR A 82 -5.60 -2.68 -3.31
C THR A 82 -6.73 -3.39 -4.07
N SER A 83 -6.39 -4.21 -5.07
CA SER A 83 -7.39 -5.00 -5.81
C SER A 83 -7.70 -6.35 -5.14
N VAL A 84 -6.88 -6.79 -4.20
CA VAL A 84 -7.02 -8.06 -3.47
C VAL A 84 -6.63 -7.89 -1.99
N GLY A 85 -7.00 -8.88 -1.17
CA GLY A 85 -6.81 -8.83 0.27
C GLY A 85 -8.01 -8.25 1.01
N THR A 86 -7.96 -8.24 2.34
CA THR A 86 -9.08 -7.78 3.17
C THR A 86 -9.36 -6.28 3.00
N ALA A 87 -8.35 -5.47 2.72
CA ALA A 87 -8.49 -4.04 2.45
C ALA A 87 -9.09 -3.73 1.07
N ALA A 88 -9.26 -4.73 0.19
CA ALA A 88 -9.85 -4.51 -1.14
C ALA A 88 -11.30 -3.99 -1.07
N MET A 89 -12.01 -4.25 0.02
CA MET A 89 -13.36 -3.74 0.24
C MET A 89 -13.42 -2.21 0.38
N GLU A 90 -12.36 -1.58 0.85
CA GLU A 90 -12.30 -0.14 1.11
C GLU A 90 -12.56 0.70 -0.14
N ARG A 91 -12.20 0.18 -1.32
CA ARG A 91 -12.47 0.83 -2.61
C ARG A 91 -13.96 0.97 -2.93
N PHE A 92 -14.81 0.20 -2.28
CA PHE A 92 -16.27 0.24 -2.45
C PHE A 92 -16.98 0.96 -1.30
N MET A 93 -16.23 1.45 -0.32
CA MET A 93 -16.74 2.15 0.85
C MET A 93 -16.47 3.65 0.74
N ARG A 94 -17.26 4.42 1.47
CA ARG A 94 -17.04 5.84 1.67
C ARG A 94 -17.32 6.23 3.11
N PRO A 95 -16.61 7.20 3.67
CA PRO A 95 -16.94 7.72 4.98
C PRO A 95 -18.30 8.43 4.95
N VAL A 96 -19.01 8.35 6.09
CA VAL A 96 -20.23 9.11 6.37
C VAL A 96 -20.04 9.78 7.73
N ALA A 97 -20.26 11.09 7.79
CA ALA A 97 -20.23 11.83 9.05
C ALA A 97 -21.65 12.10 9.54
N PHE A 98 -21.88 11.95 10.84
CA PHE A 98 -23.10 12.33 11.53
C PHE A 98 -22.79 13.55 12.42
N GLN A 99 -23.57 14.63 12.27
CA GLN A 99 -23.40 15.84 13.06
C GLN A 99 -24.73 16.22 13.72
N HIS A 100 -24.71 16.48 15.03
CA HIS A 100 -25.88 16.79 15.85
C HIS A 100 -27.01 15.75 15.68
N PHE A 101 -26.61 14.49 15.52
CA PHE A 101 -27.55 13.37 15.31
C PHE A 101 -27.90 12.73 16.65
N PRO A 102 -29.19 12.45 16.94
CA PRO A 102 -29.61 11.79 18.18
C PRO A 102 -28.97 10.40 18.30
N ASP A 103 -28.47 10.07 19.49
CA ASP A 103 -27.74 8.81 19.74
C ASP A 103 -28.61 7.57 19.46
N GLU A 104 -29.89 7.62 19.80
CA GLU A 104 -30.84 6.53 19.56
C GLU A 104 -31.05 6.19 18.08
N LEU A 105 -30.77 7.14 17.18
CA LEU A 105 -30.89 6.98 15.74
C LEU A 105 -29.58 6.60 15.05
N LEU A 106 -28.47 6.62 15.80
CA LEU A 106 -27.17 6.24 15.26
C LEU A 106 -27.09 4.71 15.02
N PRO A 107 -26.33 4.29 14.00
CA PRO A 107 -25.90 2.88 13.89
C PRO A 107 -25.22 2.40 15.18
N ASP A 108 -25.37 1.13 15.53
CA ASP A 108 -24.82 0.56 16.77
C ASP A 108 -23.31 0.78 16.93
N ALA A 109 -22.57 0.77 15.83
CA ALA A 109 -21.13 1.06 15.83
C ALA A 109 -20.78 2.49 16.33
N LEU A 110 -21.73 3.42 16.30
CA LEU A 110 -21.51 4.84 16.64
C LEU A 110 -22.23 5.26 17.94
N LYS A 111 -23.12 4.42 18.50
CA LYS A 111 -23.80 4.70 19.77
C LYS A 111 -22.82 4.84 20.92
N LYS A 112 -23.10 5.72 21.88
CA LYS A 112 -22.21 5.98 23.02
C LYS A 112 -21.91 4.71 23.83
N GLU A 113 -22.91 3.87 24.07
CA GLU A 113 -22.78 2.63 24.84
C GLU A 113 -21.88 1.59 24.20
N ASN A 114 -21.52 1.76 22.91
CA ASN A 114 -20.73 0.78 22.17
C ASN A 114 -21.27 -0.66 22.28
N PRO A 115 -22.53 -0.92 21.87
CA PRO A 115 -23.15 -2.23 22.04
C PRO A 115 -22.42 -3.36 21.31
N LEU A 116 -21.58 -3.03 20.31
CA LEU A 116 -20.78 -3.99 19.57
C LEU A 116 -19.42 -4.28 20.22
N GLY A 117 -19.04 -3.56 21.29
CA GLY A 117 -17.74 -3.73 21.94
C GLY A 117 -16.52 -3.52 21.02
N ILE A 118 -16.66 -2.69 19.99
CA ILE A 118 -15.59 -2.46 19.02
C ILE A 118 -14.64 -1.36 19.46
N THR A 119 -13.38 -1.47 19.07
CA THR A 119 -12.39 -0.40 19.24
C THR A 119 -12.79 0.82 18.40
N ARG A 120 -12.81 1.99 19.03
CA ARG A 120 -13.17 3.27 18.41
C ARG A 120 -12.15 4.34 18.74
N LEU A 121 -12.02 5.33 17.87
CA LEU A 121 -11.28 6.55 18.16
C LEU A 121 -12.29 7.60 18.69
N VAL A 122 -12.20 7.93 19.97
CA VAL A 122 -13.05 8.95 20.63
C VAL A 122 -12.10 10.00 21.20
N ASP A 123 -12.30 11.27 20.85
CA ASP A 123 -11.47 12.39 21.30
C ASP A 123 -9.95 12.13 21.14
N ASN A 124 -9.58 11.59 19.98
CA ASN A 124 -8.21 11.19 19.63
C ASN A 124 -7.59 10.08 20.52
N ARG A 125 -8.41 9.30 21.21
CA ARG A 125 -7.98 8.16 22.01
C ARG A 125 -8.72 6.89 21.57
N PHE A 126 -7.98 5.80 21.46
CA PHE A 126 -8.62 4.51 21.22
C PHE A 126 -9.32 4.03 22.48
N THR A 127 -10.57 3.58 22.32
CA THR A 127 -11.38 2.99 23.39
C THR A 127 -11.61 1.52 23.04
N GLY A 128 -11.56 0.62 24.01
CA GLY A 128 -11.84 -0.81 23.79
C GLY A 128 -10.63 -1.70 24.09
N GLU A 129 -10.01 -1.50 25.25
CA GLU A 129 -9.29 -2.58 25.96
C GLU A 129 -10.19 -3.12 27.06
#